data_d0699a55b960df96fd918bbf3a2826c6
#
_entry.id   d0699a55b960df96fd918bbf3a2826c6
#
_cell.length_a   1.000
_cell.length_b   1.000
_cell.length_c   1.000
_cell.angle_alpha   90.00
_cell.angle_beta   90.00
_cell.angle_gamma   90.00
#
_symmetry.space_group_name_H-M   'P 1'
#
loop_
_entity.id
_entity.type
_entity.pdbx_description
1 polymer ?
#
loop_
_entity_poly.entity_id
_entity_poly.type
_entity_poly.pdbx_seq_one_letter_code
_entity_poly.pdbx_strand_id
1 'polypeptide(L)'
;MLLYWFLIVLGVVGNVFVETLITKEFFLFYVMLISAFMLILFNVEVKKSLWDVHSAKESSSEKSSGGGAEVRSQADTERCIVNIIKALQNMSKNNVGELIVLSRGSLPKQVLQSGVGIDAEISTQLIEGIFFPKAPLHDGAMVIHGHKIQAAGCFLPLTQKTSYPKEYGTRHRAGIGITEVANVISLVVSEET
;
A
#
# COMPACT_ATOMS: atom_id res chain seq x y z
N MET A 1 2.63 -0.18 -27.06
CA MET A 1 2.38 -1.07 -28.20
C MET A 1 2.63 -0.38 -29.53
N LEU A 2 1.96 0.73 -29.87
CA LEU A 2 2.14 1.45 -31.14
C LEU A 2 3.58 1.93 -31.36
N LEU A 3 4.25 2.45 -30.32
CA LEU A 3 5.65 2.90 -30.39
C LEU A 3 6.64 1.76 -30.69
N TYR A 4 6.39 0.58 -30.14
CA TYR A 4 7.19 -0.63 -30.39
C TYR A 4 7.11 -1.07 -31.86
N TRP A 5 5.90 -1.14 -32.40
CA TRP A 5 5.69 -1.46 -33.81
C TRP A 5 6.30 -0.41 -34.74
N PHE A 6 6.21 0.86 -34.37
CA PHE A 6 6.81 1.95 -35.12
C PHE A 6 8.33 1.82 -35.18
N LEU A 7 8.99 1.51 -34.06
CA LEU A 7 10.45 1.30 -34.00
C LEU A 7 10.92 0.06 -34.77
N ILE A 8 10.14 -1.02 -34.75
CA ILE A 8 10.45 -2.22 -35.56
C ILE A 8 10.31 -1.90 -37.06
N VAL A 9 9.24 -1.25 -37.47
CA VAL A 9 9.03 -0.85 -38.87
C VAL A 9 10.15 0.09 -39.34
N LEU A 10 10.54 1.07 -38.52
CA LEU A 10 11.65 1.96 -38.83
C LEU A 10 12.98 1.21 -38.98
N GLY A 11 13.24 0.19 -38.12
CA GLY A 11 14.43 -0.65 -38.20
C GLY A 11 14.44 -1.53 -39.47
N VAL A 12 13.30 -2.09 -39.84
CA VAL A 12 13.16 -2.90 -41.07
C VAL A 12 13.34 -2.04 -42.33
N VAL A 13 12.72 -0.86 -42.37
CA VAL A 13 12.87 0.08 -43.50
C VAL A 13 14.31 0.58 -43.60
N GLY A 14 14.97 0.87 -42.46
CA GLY A 14 16.39 1.23 -42.41
C GLY A 14 17.30 0.14 -42.93
N ASN A 15 17.03 -1.12 -42.61
CA ASN A 15 17.81 -2.27 -43.07
C ASN A 15 17.67 -2.51 -44.60
N VAL A 16 16.50 -2.31 -45.15
CA VAL A 16 16.26 -2.40 -46.61
C VAL A 16 16.95 -1.28 -47.37
N PHE A 17 17.02 -0.05 -46.79
CA PHE A 17 17.63 1.10 -47.43
C PHE A 17 19.18 1.15 -47.32
N VAL A 18 19.74 0.42 -46.38
CA VAL A 18 21.21 0.44 -46.06
C VAL A 18 21.83 -0.94 -46.21
N GLU A 19 21.43 -1.68 -47.25
CA GLU A 19 21.92 -3.05 -47.57
C GLU A 19 23.44 -3.19 -47.63
N THR A 20 24.20 -2.09 -47.66
CA THR A 20 25.68 -2.11 -47.75
C THR A 20 26.41 -1.75 -46.45
N LEU A 21 25.70 -1.27 -45.37
CA LEU A 21 26.38 -0.74 -44.16
C LEU A 21 26.00 -1.42 -42.84
N ILE A 22 24.90 -2.18 -42.78
CA ILE A 22 24.47 -2.82 -41.52
C ILE A 22 24.42 -4.32 -41.74
N THR A 23 25.37 -5.07 -41.19
CA THR A 23 25.37 -6.53 -41.18
C THR A 23 24.16 -7.05 -40.43
N LYS A 24 23.62 -8.24 -40.83
CA LYS A 24 22.47 -8.90 -40.17
C LYS A 24 22.63 -9.00 -38.64
N GLU A 25 23.88 -9.03 -38.17
CA GLU A 25 24.21 -9.10 -36.74
C GLU A 25 23.86 -7.83 -35.99
N PHE A 26 24.04 -6.62 -36.59
CA PHE A 26 23.61 -5.37 -36.00
C PHE A 26 22.07 -5.27 -35.88
N PHE A 27 21.34 -5.78 -36.86
CA PHE A 27 19.89 -5.83 -36.81
C PHE A 27 19.40 -6.75 -35.68
N LEU A 28 19.96 -7.94 -35.56
CA LEU A 28 19.64 -8.87 -34.48
C LEU A 28 19.95 -8.28 -33.10
N PHE A 29 21.11 -7.63 -32.96
CA PHE A 29 21.50 -6.94 -31.72
C PHE A 29 20.51 -5.82 -31.37
N TYR A 30 20.08 -5.01 -32.33
CA TYR A 30 19.10 -3.94 -32.14
C TYR A 30 17.73 -4.48 -31.70
N VAL A 31 17.23 -5.53 -32.36
CA VAL A 31 15.96 -6.20 -31.98
C VAL A 31 16.06 -6.80 -30.56
N MET A 32 17.19 -7.42 -30.23
CA MET A 32 17.43 -7.97 -28.89
C MET A 32 17.44 -6.87 -27.82
N LEU A 33 18.07 -5.74 -28.10
CA LEU A 33 18.16 -4.59 -27.19
C LEU A 33 16.78 -3.95 -26.96
N ILE A 34 15.97 -3.76 -28.01
CA ILE A 34 14.58 -3.25 -27.88
C ILE A 34 13.71 -4.24 -27.12
N SER A 35 13.85 -5.54 -27.37
CA SER A 35 13.12 -6.59 -26.65
C SER A 35 13.47 -6.60 -25.17
N ALA A 36 14.74 -6.50 -24.81
CA ALA A 36 15.20 -6.40 -23.42
C ALA A 36 14.68 -5.13 -22.74
N PHE A 37 14.72 -4.00 -23.43
CA PHE A 37 14.17 -2.72 -22.91
C PHE A 37 12.66 -2.81 -22.67
N MET A 38 11.92 -3.43 -23.59
CA MET A 38 10.47 -3.67 -23.41
C MET A 38 10.18 -4.63 -22.26
N LEU A 39 10.97 -5.68 -22.06
CA LEU A 39 10.82 -6.56 -20.91
C LEU A 39 11.05 -5.83 -19.59
N ILE A 40 12.00 -4.91 -19.53
CA ILE A 40 12.27 -4.09 -18.34
C ILE A 40 11.10 -3.14 -18.07
N LEU A 41 10.59 -2.44 -19.09
CA LEU A 41 9.44 -1.53 -18.93
C LEU A 41 8.15 -2.29 -18.57
N PHE A 42 7.93 -3.47 -19.15
CA PHE A 42 6.73 -4.28 -18.88
C PHE A 42 6.76 -4.96 -17.51
N ASN A 43 7.96 -5.18 -16.95
CA ASN A 43 8.11 -5.85 -15.65
C ASN A 43 7.43 -5.10 -14.50
N VAL A 44 7.36 -3.77 -14.58
CA VAL A 44 6.69 -2.92 -13.58
C VAL A 44 5.16 -3.02 -13.70
N GLU A 45 4.62 -3.03 -14.92
CA GLU A 45 3.17 -3.10 -15.16
C GLU A 45 2.59 -4.50 -14.96
N VAL A 46 3.30 -5.54 -15.39
CA VAL A 46 2.92 -6.94 -15.17
C VAL A 46 2.95 -7.29 -13.69
N LYS A 47 3.92 -6.76 -12.95
CA LYS A 47 4.00 -6.95 -11.49
C LYS A 47 2.80 -6.33 -10.77
N LYS A 48 2.32 -5.17 -11.22
CA LYS A 48 1.12 -4.51 -10.69
C LYS A 48 -0.15 -5.30 -11.03
N SER A 49 -0.28 -5.75 -12.28
CA SER A 49 -1.45 -6.53 -12.74
C SER A 49 -1.55 -7.93 -12.11
N LEU A 50 -0.42 -8.63 -11.92
CA LEU A 50 -0.38 -9.91 -11.21
C LEU A 50 -0.70 -9.74 -9.72
N TRP A 51 -0.34 -8.60 -9.14
CA TRP A 51 -0.65 -8.27 -7.75
C TRP A 51 -2.16 -8.06 -7.55
N ASP A 52 -2.80 -7.36 -8.48
CA ASP A 52 -4.25 -7.10 -8.44
C ASP A 52 -5.08 -8.38 -8.62
N VAL A 53 -4.60 -9.34 -9.43
CA VAL A 53 -5.23 -10.66 -9.61
C VAL A 53 -5.06 -11.55 -8.38
N HIS A 54 -3.93 -11.46 -7.68
CA HIS A 54 -3.68 -12.27 -6.47
C HIS A 54 -4.52 -11.79 -5.28
N SER A 55 -4.65 -10.47 -5.11
CA SER A 55 -5.49 -9.88 -4.07
C SER A 55 -6.99 -10.12 -4.30
N ALA A 56 -7.44 -10.19 -5.56
CA ALA A 56 -8.82 -10.55 -5.91
C ALA A 56 -9.14 -12.03 -5.61
N LYS A 57 -8.15 -12.92 -5.67
CA LYS A 57 -8.34 -14.35 -5.40
C LYS A 57 -8.39 -14.69 -3.90
N GLU A 58 -7.69 -13.93 -3.06
CA GLU A 58 -7.77 -14.07 -1.61
C GLU A 58 -9.12 -13.60 -1.05
N SER A 59 -9.71 -12.54 -1.63
CA SER A 59 -11.04 -12.04 -1.20
C SER A 59 -12.22 -12.94 -1.62
N SER A 60 -12.01 -13.88 -2.54
CA SER A 60 -13.07 -14.81 -2.99
C SER A 60 -13.10 -16.15 -2.23
N SER A 61 -12.07 -16.45 -1.44
CA SER A 61 -11.99 -17.71 -0.67
C SER A 61 -12.73 -17.67 0.67
N GLU A 62 -13.15 -16.49 1.17
CA GLU A 62 -13.85 -16.36 2.46
C GLU A 62 -15.38 -16.36 2.36
N LYS A 63 -15.96 -16.52 1.17
CA LYS A 63 -17.42 -16.56 1.00
C LYS A 63 -17.97 -17.97 0.89
N SER A 64 -17.90 -18.76 1.95
CA SER A 64 -18.74 -19.95 2.08
C SER A 64 -18.85 -20.41 3.53
N SER A 65 -19.73 -19.79 4.29
CA SER A 65 -20.44 -20.47 5.39
C SER A 65 -21.56 -19.60 5.97
N GLY A 66 -22.76 -20.05 5.87
CA GLY A 66 -24.03 -19.90 6.54
C GLY A 66 -24.36 -18.66 7.40
N GLY A 67 -25.61 -18.19 7.32
CA GLY A 67 -26.18 -17.00 7.96
C GLY A 67 -25.94 -16.75 9.47
N GLY A 68 -25.34 -17.68 10.22
CA GLY A 68 -24.90 -17.45 11.59
C GLY A 68 -23.50 -16.78 11.72
N ALA A 69 -22.68 -16.88 10.69
CA ALA A 69 -21.37 -16.25 10.63
C ALA A 69 -21.48 -14.74 10.30
N GLU A 70 -22.46 -14.35 9.53
CA GLU A 70 -22.69 -12.96 9.12
C GLU A 70 -23.12 -12.08 10.31
N VAL A 71 -24.00 -12.56 11.17
CA VAL A 71 -24.44 -11.83 12.38
C VAL A 71 -23.31 -11.71 13.41
N ARG A 72 -22.49 -12.74 13.59
CA ARG A 72 -21.29 -12.68 14.46
C ARG A 72 -20.26 -11.72 13.90
N SER A 73 -20.00 -11.76 12.61
CA SER A 73 -19.07 -10.85 11.92
C SER A 73 -19.48 -9.37 12.06
N GLN A 74 -20.78 -9.08 12.03
CA GLN A 74 -21.29 -7.72 12.20
C GLN A 74 -21.12 -7.21 13.64
N ALA A 75 -21.46 -8.03 14.64
CA ALA A 75 -21.27 -7.70 16.06
C ALA A 75 -19.80 -7.51 16.42
N ASP A 76 -18.91 -8.35 15.86
CA ASP A 76 -17.46 -8.21 16.07
C ASP A 76 -16.91 -6.94 15.40
N THR A 77 -17.41 -6.58 14.23
CA THR A 77 -17.06 -5.35 13.53
C THR A 77 -17.49 -4.13 14.33
N GLU A 78 -18.70 -4.11 14.86
CA GLU A 78 -19.21 -3.02 15.71
C GLU A 78 -18.36 -2.86 16.98
N ARG A 79 -17.98 -3.96 17.63
CA ARG A 79 -17.08 -3.93 18.80
C ARG A 79 -15.72 -3.35 18.45
N CYS A 80 -15.14 -3.73 17.32
CA CYS A 80 -13.87 -3.18 16.85
C CYS A 80 -13.96 -1.67 16.61
N ILE A 81 -15.02 -1.21 15.94
CA ILE A 81 -15.26 0.22 15.68
C ILE A 81 -15.41 0.99 17.00
N VAL A 82 -16.20 0.50 17.95
CA VAL A 82 -16.39 1.12 19.26
C VAL A 82 -15.06 1.22 20.02
N ASN A 83 -14.23 0.15 20.00
CA ASN A 83 -12.93 0.15 20.65
C ASN A 83 -11.96 1.18 20.04
N ILE A 84 -11.94 1.26 18.69
CA ILE A 84 -11.11 2.24 17.99
C ILE A 84 -11.57 3.66 18.32
N ILE A 85 -12.87 3.96 18.20
CA ILE A 85 -13.41 5.30 18.49
C ILE A 85 -13.08 5.71 19.94
N LYS A 86 -13.24 4.80 20.89
CA LYS A 86 -12.94 5.07 22.29
C LYS A 86 -11.45 5.37 22.50
N ALA A 87 -10.56 4.62 21.88
CA ALA A 87 -9.13 4.88 21.93
C ALA A 87 -8.80 6.26 21.34
N LEU A 88 -9.28 6.56 20.13
CA LEU A 88 -9.11 7.87 19.47
C LEU A 88 -9.57 9.04 20.35
N GLN A 89 -10.74 8.90 20.99
CA GLN A 89 -11.28 9.93 21.87
C GLN A 89 -10.43 10.13 23.14
N ASN A 90 -9.96 9.05 23.74
CA ASN A 90 -9.10 9.13 24.93
C ASN A 90 -7.75 9.74 24.60
N MET A 91 -7.15 9.37 23.47
CA MET A 91 -5.84 9.87 23.07
C MET A 91 -5.93 11.34 22.62
N SER A 92 -6.99 11.73 21.93
CA SER A 92 -7.26 13.14 21.62
C SER A 92 -7.38 13.98 22.90
N LYS A 93 -8.10 13.52 23.92
CA LYS A 93 -8.22 14.22 25.21
C LYS A 93 -6.89 14.37 25.94
N ASN A 94 -5.98 13.45 25.73
CA ASN A 94 -4.65 13.41 26.40
C ASN A 94 -3.55 14.04 25.52
N ASN A 95 -3.89 14.65 24.36
CA ASN A 95 -2.95 15.21 23.39
C ASN A 95 -1.88 14.19 22.94
N VAL A 96 -2.29 12.91 22.78
CA VAL A 96 -1.43 11.86 22.26
C VAL A 96 -1.70 11.72 20.77
N GLY A 97 -0.66 11.99 19.96
CA GLY A 97 -0.74 11.83 18.50
C GLY A 97 -0.70 10.37 18.11
N GLU A 98 -1.55 9.98 17.16
CA GLU A 98 -1.61 8.62 16.63
C GLU A 98 -1.87 8.57 15.13
N LEU A 99 -1.52 7.44 14.54
CA LEU A 99 -1.78 7.15 13.13
C LEU A 99 -2.19 5.67 12.99
N ILE A 100 -3.46 5.47 12.66
CA ILE A 100 -4.03 4.12 12.44
C ILE A 100 -4.41 3.98 10.98
N VAL A 101 -4.03 2.85 10.37
CA VAL A 101 -4.34 2.49 8.99
C VAL A 101 -5.25 1.27 8.99
N LEU A 102 -6.47 1.45 8.50
CA LEU A 102 -7.44 0.38 8.30
C LEU A 102 -7.29 -0.14 6.87
N SER A 103 -6.75 -1.34 6.73
CA SER A 103 -6.50 -1.97 5.43
C SER A 103 -7.73 -2.72 4.94
N ARG A 104 -8.17 -2.42 3.70
CA ARG A 104 -9.23 -3.16 3.00
C ARG A 104 -8.67 -4.22 2.05
N GLY A 105 -7.37 -4.25 1.84
CA GLY A 105 -6.69 -5.15 0.93
C GLY A 105 -5.24 -5.36 1.32
N SER A 106 -4.42 -5.84 0.39
CA SER A 106 -3.00 -6.03 0.64
C SER A 106 -2.28 -4.68 0.71
N LEU A 107 -1.52 -4.50 1.78
CA LEU A 107 -0.57 -3.39 1.93
C LEU A 107 0.76 -3.74 1.27
N PRO A 108 1.55 -2.75 0.84
CA PRO A 108 2.92 -2.98 0.41
C PRO A 108 3.70 -3.73 1.49
N LYS A 109 4.35 -4.83 1.13
CA LYS A 109 5.12 -5.67 2.09
C LYS A 109 6.15 -4.84 2.88
N GLN A 110 6.74 -3.85 2.25
CA GLN A 110 7.71 -2.94 2.88
C GLN A 110 7.13 -2.19 4.08
N VAL A 111 5.85 -1.80 4.03
CA VAL A 111 5.16 -1.14 5.15
C VAL A 111 5.04 -2.07 6.34
N LEU A 112 4.54 -3.29 6.13
CA LEU A 112 4.39 -4.27 7.21
C LEU A 112 5.74 -4.74 7.77
N GLN A 113 6.75 -4.90 6.91
CA GLN A 113 8.11 -5.32 7.32
C GLN A 113 8.88 -4.24 8.08
N SER A 114 8.49 -2.97 7.96
CA SER A 114 9.13 -1.87 8.69
C SER A 114 8.70 -1.80 10.15
N GLY A 115 7.54 -2.38 10.48
CA GLY A 115 6.99 -2.43 11.84
C GLY A 115 7.18 -3.79 12.51
N VAL A 116 6.62 -3.90 13.71
CA VAL A 116 6.58 -5.12 14.49
C VAL A 116 5.21 -5.80 14.32
N GLY A 117 5.21 -7.08 13.92
CA GLY A 117 4.00 -7.90 13.83
C GLY A 117 3.41 -8.17 15.22
N ILE A 118 2.11 -7.93 15.38
CA ILE A 118 1.41 -8.07 16.68
C ILE A 118 0.39 -9.21 16.61
N ASP A 119 -0.41 -9.28 15.55
CA ASP A 119 -1.49 -10.27 15.34
C ASP A 119 -2.43 -10.42 16.54
N ALA A 120 -2.90 -9.31 17.10
CA ALA A 120 -3.76 -9.27 18.28
C ALA A 120 -5.15 -8.73 17.96
N GLU A 121 -6.15 -9.10 18.79
CA GLU A 121 -7.49 -8.53 18.72
C GLU A 121 -7.50 -7.04 19.08
N ILE A 122 -8.42 -6.29 18.45
CA ILE A 122 -8.58 -4.86 18.68
C ILE A 122 -9.21 -4.62 20.06
N SER A 123 -8.50 -3.94 20.92
CA SER A 123 -9.01 -3.41 22.18
C SER A 123 -8.52 -2.00 22.44
N THR A 124 -9.34 -1.20 23.10
CA THR A 124 -9.01 0.19 23.48
C THR A 124 -7.68 0.25 24.22
N GLN A 125 -7.51 -0.63 25.22
CA GLN A 125 -6.31 -0.68 26.06
C GLN A 125 -5.03 -1.00 25.29
N LEU A 126 -5.12 -1.92 24.32
CA LEU A 126 -3.99 -2.29 23.48
C LEU A 126 -3.57 -1.14 22.57
N ILE A 127 -4.54 -0.46 21.94
CA ILE A 127 -4.28 0.73 21.12
C ILE A 127 -3.60 1.82 21.96
N GLU A 128 -4.18 2.18 23.10
CA GLU A 128 -3.63 3.18 24.02
C GLU A 128 -2.23 2.78 24.54
N GLY A 129 -2.02 1.52 24.84
CA GLY A 129 -0.72 1.01 25.28
C GLY A 129 0.37 1.10 24.22
N ILE A 130 0.03 0.86 22.95
CA ILE A 130 0.97 0.96 21.82
C ILE A 130 1.37 2.42 21.59
N PHE A 131 0.41 3.35 21.60
CA PHE A 131 0.67 4.77 21.38
C PHE A 131 1.03 5.54 22.66
N PHE A 132 1.12 4.85 23.79
CA PHE A 132 1.54 5.51 25.03
C PHE A 132 2.88 6.23 24.84
N PRO A 133 3.02 7.49 25.24
CA PRO A 133 4.24 8.27 25.04
C PRO A 133 5.48 7.54 25.57
N LYS A 134 6.52 7.45 24.75
CA LYS A 134 7.77 6.71 25.01
C LYS A 134 7.65 5.17 24.98
N ALA A 135 6.49 4.59 24.65
CA ALA A 135 6.41 3.15 24.35
C ALA A 135 7.25 2.80 23.11
N PRO A 136 7.85 1.61 23.03
CA PRO A 136 8.74 1.23 21.92
C PRO A 136 8.08 1.27 20.53
N LEU A 137 6.76 1.18 20.46
CA LEU A 137 5.98 1.10 19.20
C LEU A 137 5.14 2.35 18.92
N HIS A 138 5.28 3.42 19.71
CA HIS A 138 4.46 4.64 19.57
C HIS A 138 4.84 5.48 18.34
N ASP A 139 6.07 5.34 17.85
CA ASP A 139 6.53 6.05 16.66
C ASP A 139 6.27 5.21 15.42
N GLY A 140 5.45 5.75 14.50
CA GLY A 140 4.98 5.07 13.31
C GLY A 140 3.47 4.82 13.32
N ALA A 141 3.00 4.02 12.36
CA ALA A 141 1.60 3.70 12.19
C ALA A 141 1.24 2.33 12.77
N MET A 142 0.02 2.22 13.29
CA MET A 142 -0.61 0.95 13.56
C MET A 142 -1.39 0.50 12.33
N VAL A 143 -1.22 -0.74 11.92
CA VAL A 143 -1.95 -1.35 10.80
C VAL A 143 -2.99 -2.34 11.33
N ILE A 144 -4.24 -2.12 10.96
CA ILE A 144 -5.37 -2.99 11.27
C ILE A 144 -5.86 -3.63 9.97
N HIS A 145 -6.04 -4.94 9.99
CA HIS A 145 -6.63 -5.71 8.92
C HIS A 145 -7.75 -6.61 9.46
N GLY A 146 -8.96 -6.47 8.90
CA GLY A 146 -10.13 -7.14 9.46
C GLY A 146 -10.39 -6.73 10.91
N HIS A 147 -10.39 -7.69 11.82
CA HIS A 147 -10.65 -7.47 13.25
C HIS A 147 -9.38 -7.51 14.12
N LYS A 148 -8.19 -7.46 13.50
CA LYS A 148 -6.92 -7.60 14.21
C LYS A 148 -5.96 -6.45 13.96
N ILE A 149 -5.19 -6.12 14.97
CA ILE A 149 -3.99 -5.29 14.85
C ILE A 149 -2.91 -6.18 14.25
N GLN A 150 -2.54 -5.93 13.00
CA GLN A 150 -1.57 -6.73 12.25
C GLN A 150 -0.13 -6.37 12.63
N ALA A 151 0.16 -5.07 12.73
CA ALA A 151 1.48 -4.56 13.06
C ALA A 151 1.39 -3.16 13.67
N ALA A 152 2.44 -2.73 14.36
CA ALA A 152 2.60 -1.37 14.87
C ALA A 152 4.04 -0.87 14.68
N GLY A 153 4.24 0.46 14.80
CA GLY A 153 5.52 1.11 14.51
C GLY A 153 5.88 1.04 13.02
N CYS A 154 4.88 0.99 12.12
CA CYS A 154 5.12 0.89 10.68
C CYS A 154 5.47 2.25 10.08
N PHE A 155 6.51 2.29 9.23
CA PHE A 155 6.85 3.48 8.45
C PHE A 155 6.01 3.54 7.18
N LEU A 156 5.36 4.70 6.98
CA LEU A 156 4.52 4.95 5.82
C LEU A 156 5.19 5.92 4.85
N PRO A 157 4.86 5.83 3.54
CA PRO A 157 5.31 6.83 2.58
C PRO A 157 4.68 8.19 2.91
N LEU A 158 5.46 9.25 2.81
CA LEU A 158 4.97 10.62 2.96
C LEU A 158 4.46 11.16 1.63
N THR A 159 3.33 11.86 1.65
CA THR A 159 2.86 12.56 0.45
C THR A 159 3.87 13.61 0.00
N GLN A 160 4.13 13.65 -1.31
CA GLN A 160 4.99 14.67 -1.93
C GLN A 160 4.21 15.89 -2.43
N LYS A 161 2.89 15.89 -2.29
CA LYS A 161 2.04 17.00 -2.72
C LYS A 161 2.24 18.22 -1.81
N THR A 162 2.49 19.37 -2.42
CA THR A 162 2.71 20.65 -1.73
C THR A 162 1.42 21.43 -1.50
N SER A 163 0.27 20.93 -1.98
CA SER A 163 -1.04 21.57 -1.87
C SER A 163 -1.68 21.50 -0.48
N TYR A 164 -1.13 20.70 0.42
CA TYR A 164 -1.63 20.56 1.79
C TYR A 164 -1.13 21.67 2.72
N PRO A 165 -1.92 22.05 3.76
CA PRO A 165 -1.52 23.05 4.73
C PRO A 165 -0.16 22.73 5.38
N LYS A 166 0.61 23.77 5.69
CA LYS A 166 1.93 23.63 6.33
C LYS A 166 1.86 23.09 7.76
N GLU A 167 0.69 23.26 8.37
CA GLU A 167 0.38 22.79 9.73
C GLU A 167 0.25 21.25 9.82
N TYR A 168 0.15 20.56 8.66
CA TYR A 168 0.12 19.10 8.64
C TYR A 168 1.50 18.54 8.96
N GLY A 169 1.65 18.03 10.18
CA GLY A 169 2.84 17.35 10.66
C GLY A 169 3.11 16.02 9.95
N THR A 170 4.13 15.33 10.38
CA THR A 170 4.62 14.09 9.75
C THR A 170 3.54 12.99 9.69
N ARG A 171 2.75 12.82 10.76
CA ARG A 171 1.65 11.83 10.80
C ARG A 171 0.56 12.11 9.79
N HIS A 172 0.18 13.37 9.60
CA HIS A 172 -0.80 13.77 8.58
C HIS A 172 -0.29 13.45 7.18
N ARG A 173 0.97 13.79 6.88
CA ARG A 173 1.59 13.52 5.58
C ARG A 173 1.76 12.03 5.31
N ALA A 174 2.05 11.24 6.34
CA ALA A 174 2.13 9.79 6.26
C ALA A 174 0.75 9.16 6.02
N GLY A 175 -0.27 9.63 6.76
CA GLY A 175 -1.65 9.21 6.58
C GLY A 175 -2.19 9.46 5.17
N ILE A 176 -1.88 10.62 4.59
CA ILE A 176 -2.23 10.94 3.20
C ILE A 176 -1.41 10.07 2.24
N GLY A 177 -0.09 9.97 2.45
CA GLY A 177 0.81 9.24 1.55
C GLY A 177 0.46 7.78 1.39
N ILE A 178 0.02 7.11 2.45
CA ILE A 178 -0.40 5.70 2.35
C ILE A 178 -1.69 5.55 1.54
N THR A 179 -2.63 6.50 1.60
CA THR A 179 -3.86 6.45 0.80
C THR A 179 -3.62 6.68 -0.69
N GLU A 180 -2.48 7.25 -1.07
CA GLU A 180 -2.08 7.43 -2.47
C GLU A 180 -1.57 6.14 -3.11
N VAL A 181 -1.07 5.18 -2.32
CA VAL A 181 -0.41 3.95 -2.81
C VAL A 181 -1.18 2.67 -2.48
N ALA A 182 -2.17 2.73 -1.58
CA ALA A 182 -2.94 1.57 -1.15
C ALA A 182 -4.41 1.92 -0.89
N ASN A 183 -5.29 0.91 -0.99
CA ASN A 183 -6.72 1.06 -0.66
C ASN A 183 -6.92 0.91 0.84
N VAL A 184 -6.79 2.01 1.56
CA VAL A 184 -6.85 2.07 3.03
C VAL A 184 -7.65 3.28 3.49
N ILE A 185 -8.10 3.23 4.75
CA ILE A 185 -8.58 4.39 5.50
C ILE A 185 -7.50 4.75 6.52
N SER A 186 -7.08 6.00 6.55
CA SER A 186 -6.12 6.52 7.49
C SER A 186 -6.82 7.40 8.54
N LEU A 187 -6.60 7.11 9.82
CA LEU A 187 -7.11 7.86 10.96
C LEU A 187 -5.92 8.53 11.65
N VAL A 188 -5.99 9.84 11.82
CA VAL A 188 -4.90 10.63 12.43
C VAL A 188 -5.48 11.42 13.59
N VAL A 189 -4.82 11.35 14.74
CA VAL A 189 -5.03 12.27 15.87
C VAL A 189 -3.81 13.16 15.99
N SER A 190 -4.03 14.47 16.02
CA SER A 190 -2.97 15.46 16.22
C SER A 190 -2.65 15.63 17.70
N GLU A 191 -1.38 15.81 18.01
CA GLU A 191 -0.91 16.15 19.36
C GLU A 191 -0.87 17.68 19.61
N GLU A 192 -1.09 18.48 18.55
CA GLU A 192 -0.91 19.95 18.58
C GLU A 192 -2.24 20.73 18.62
N THR A 193 -3.39 20.08 18.82
CA THR A 193 -4.71 20.75 18.83
C THR A 193 -5.35 20.80 20.19
#